data_5bc0ce9e1972540ff95185726c515dd6
#
_entry.id   5bc0ce9e1972540ff95185726c515dd6
#
_cell.length_a   1.000
_cell.length_b   1.000
_cell.length_c   1.000
_cell.angle_alpha   90.00
_cell.angle_beta   90.00
_cell.angle_gamma   90.00
#
_symmetry.space_group_name_H-M   'P 1'
#
loop_
_entity.id
_entity.type
_entity.pdbx_description
1 polymer ?
#
loop_
_entity_poly.entity_id
_entity_poly.type
_entity_poly.pdbx_seq_one_letter_code
_entity_poly.pdbx_strand_id
1 'polypeptide(L)'
;METNLIPQYKKIGVLVSGGTDSTLLLYQLSKTHPNSELYLWTGSRLDDGKFNLEYVNKILLELQLNNIKAHSIVTFKNRAEGKERRNKLHKQFVDMFNLDCMVNGFTLNPPEDLGEGRDEKRDTIRPIKSEQNGITYYMPFVSLTKKDIAQRYEENGIRDSLFPLTVSCEAVEPPRPCKQCWWCKERHWGFGEY
;
A
#
# COMPACT_ATOMS: atom_id res chain seq x y z
N MET A 1 -5.60 -12.57 10.59
CA MET A 1 -5.08 -11.38 9.87
C MET A 1 -3.60 -11.59 9.59
N GLU A 2 -3.17 -11.35 8.39
CA GLU A 2 -1.80 -11.58 7.91
C GLU A 2 -0.77 -10.73 8.67
N THR A 3 -1.16 -9.59 9.17
CA THR A 3 -0.32 -8.71 9.99
C THR A 3 0.09 -9.30 11.35
N ASN A 4 -0.56 -10.38 11.82
CA ASN A 4 -0.11 -11.13 13.01
C ASN A 4 1.30 -11.74 12.85
N LEU A 5 1.79 -11.85 11.60
CA LEU A 5 3.14 -12.33 11.30
C LEU A 5 4.23 -11.27 11.57
N ILE A 6 3.83 -10.02 11.82
CA ILE A 6 4.73 -8.93 12.18
C ILE A 6 4.88 -8.93 13.71
N PRO A 7 6.12 -8.89 14.24
CA PRO A 7 6.34 -8.77 15.68
C PRO A 7 5.69 -7.50 16.27
N GLN A 8 5.39 -7.52 17.56
CA GLN A 8 4.83 -6.36 18.28
C GLN A 8 5.90 -5.27 18.48
N TYR A 9 6.27 -4.61 17.40
CA TYR A 9 7.20 -3.49 17.43
C TYR A 9 6.56 -2.24 18.03
N LYS A 10 7.38 -1.38 18.63
CA LYS A 10 6.91 -0.11 19.19
C LYS A 10 6.62 0.92 18.10
N LYS A 11 7.50 0.99 17.08
CA LYS A 11 7.44 1.99 16.01
C LYS A 11 7.44 1.32 14.64
N ILE A 12 6.35 1.40 13.93
CA ILE A 12 6.16 0.76 12.62
C ILE A 12 5.98 1.82 11.54
N GLY A 13 6.85 1.80 10.53
CA GLY A 13 6.68 2.56 9.30
C GLY A 13 5.72 1.84 8.35
N VAL A 14 4.73 2.52 7.81
CA VAL A 14 3.72 1.93 6.90
C VAL A 14 3.72 2.67 5.58
N LEU A 15 3.92 1.94 4.47
CA LEU A 15 3.82 2.48 3.12
C LEU A 15 2.35 2.56 2.71
N VAL A 16 1.82 3.77 2.57
CA VAL A 16 0.41 4.01 2.24
C VAL A 16 0.32 4.71 0.89
N SER A 17 -0.29 4.03 -0.10
CA SER A 17 -0.41 4.54 -1.48
C SER A 17 -1.82 5.04 -1.82
N GLY A 18 -2.83 4.80 -0.97
CA GLY A 18 -4.23 5.02 -1.28
C GLY A 18 -4.88 3.88 -2.07
N GLY A 19 -4.13 2.81 -2.39
CA GLY A 19 -4.65 1.61 -3.04
C GLY A 19 -5.25 0.61 -2.04
N THR A 20 -6.00 -0.36 -2.57
CA THR A 20 -6.69 -1.40 -1.76
C THR A 20 -5.76 -2.14 -0.81
N ASP A 21 -4.57 -2.54 -1.26
CA ASP A 21 -3.65 -3.36 -0.48
C ASP A 21 -3.08 -2.60 0.72
N SER A 22 -2.62 -1.36 0.49
CA SER A 22 -2.08 -0.52 1.56
C SER A 22 -3.17 -0.07 2.55
N THR A 23 -4.41 0.07 2.11
CA THR A 23 -5.56 0.39 2.96
C THR A 23 -5.91 -0.79 3.87
N LEU A 24 -5.99 -2.00 3.30
CA LEU A 24 -6.20 -3.22 4.09
C LEU A 24 -5.07 -3.43 5.11
N LEU A 25 -3.82 -3.22 4.68
CA LEU A 25 -2.65 -3.31 5.56
C LEU A 25 -2.77 -2.38 6.77
N LEU A 26 -3.08 -1.10 6.52
CA LEU A 26 -3.24 -0.11 7.59
C LEU A 26 -4.39 -0.47 8.54
N TYR A 27 -5.53 -0.91 7.99
CA TYR A 27 -6.67 -1.40 8.78
C TYR A 27 -6.28 -2.59 9.65
N GLN A 28 -5.63 -3.62 9.09
CA GLN A 28 -5.23 -4.80 9.85
C GLN A 28 -4.19 -4.46 10.94
N LEU A 29 -3.21 -3.60 10.65
CA LEU A 29 -2.23 -3.13 11.64
C LEU A 29 -2.93 -2.42 12.81
N SER A 30 -3.94 -1.62 12.54
CA SER A 30 -4.70 -0.95 13.62
C SER A 30 -5.38 -1.91 14.58
N LYS A 31 -5.74 -3.11 14.11
CA LYS A 31 -6.37 -4.17 14.92
C LYS A 31 -5.37 -5.08 15.61
N THR A 32 -4.28 -5.43 14.93
CA THR A 32 -3.30 -6.40 15.43
C THR A 32 -2.18 -5.76 16.25
N HIS A 33 -1.92 -4.45 16.05
CA HIS A 33 -0.86 -3.67 16.69
C HIS A 33 -1.40 -2.38 17.33
N PRO A 34 -2.44 -2.47 18.20
CA PRO A 34 -3.11 -1.29 18.74
C PRO A 34 -2.20 -0.41 19.61
N ASN A 35 -1.15 -1.00 20.19
CA ASN A 35 -0.18 -0.32 21.05
C ASN A 35 1.06 0.19 20.30
N SER A 36 1.18 -0.11 19.00
CA SER A 36 2.29 0.39 18.19
C SER A 36 2.03 1.81 17.72
N GLU A 37 3.07 2.61 17.67
CA GLU A 37 3.09 3.92 17.02
C GLU A 37 3.26 3.71 15.50
N LEU A 38 2.30 4.19 14.72
CA LEU A 38 2.34 4.09 13.25
C LEU A 38 2.88 5.39 12.64
N TYR A 39 3.87 5.25 11.76
CA TYR A 39 4.47 6.32 10.99
C TYR A 39 4.19 6.06 9.51
N LEU A 40 3.41 6.93 8.88
CA LEU A 40 2.98 6.72 7.50
C LEU A 40 3.94 7.36 6.51
N TRP A 41 4.18 6.69 5.40
CA TRP A 41 4.94 7.21 4.28
C TRP A 41 4.15 7.09 2.98
N THR A 42 3.97 8.20 2.27
CA THR A 42 3.28 8.23 0.97
C THR A 42 4.19 8.85 -0.08
N GLY A 43 4.49 8.10 -1.14
CA GLY A 43 5.10 8.62 -2.35
C GLY A 43 4.03 9.07 -3.33
N SER A 44 4.11 10.30 -3.82
CA SER A 44 3.23 10.86 -4.83
C SER A 44 4.03 11.33 -6.04
N ARG A 45 3.53 11.15 -7.24
CA ARG A 45 4.17 11.61 -8.48
C ARG A 45 3.45 12.85 -9.01
N LEU A 46 4.23 13.75 -9.62
CA LEU A 46 3.68 14.96 -10.22
C LEU A 46 3.10 14.72 -11.61
N ASP A 47 3.68 13.75 -12.35
CA ASP A 47 3.29 13.42 -13.73
C ASP A 47 1.92 12.74 -13.84
N ASP A 48 1.52 11.95 -12.81
CA ASP A 48 0.20 11.33 -12.73
C ASP A 48 -0.74 12.05 -11.75
N GLY A 49 -0.38 13.26 -11.41
CA GLY A 49 -1.10 14.08 -10.46
C GLY A 49 -0.91 13.63 -9.01
N LYS A 50 -1.35 14.48 -8.10
CA LYS A 50 -1.30 14.20 -6.66
C LYS A 50 -2.58 13.52 -6.15
N PHE A 51 -3.35 12.92 -7.05
CA PHE A 51 -4.68 12.40 -6.72
C PHE A 51 -4.66 11.30 -5.65
N ASN A 52 -3.60 10.49 -5.58
CA ASN A 52 -3.49 9.46 -4.55
C ASN A 52 -3.47 10.04 -3.12
N LEU A 53 -2.99 11.26 -2.92
CA LEU A 53 -3.01 11.93 -1.61
C LEU A 53 -4.42 12.24 -1.15
N GLU A 54 -5.32 12.60 -2.07
CA GLU A 54 -6.73 12.81 -1.76
C GLU A 54 -7.38 11.52 -1.21
N TYR A 55 -7.11 10.38 -1.86
CA TYR A 55 -7.60 9.09 -1.41
C TYR A 55 -6.99 8.65 -0.08
N VAL A 56 -5.68 8.83 0.10
CA VAL A 56 -5.03 8.58 1.41
C VAL A 56 -5.71 9.38 2.51
N ASN A 57 -5.96 10.68 2.30
CA ASN A 57 -6.62 11.52 3.30
C ASN A 57 -8.04 11.04 3.61
N LYS A 58 -8.84 10.66 2.61
CA LYS A 58 -10.19 10.08 2.82
C LYS A 58 -10.13 8.80 3.66
N ILE A 59 -9.18 7.90 3.36
CA ILE A 59 -8.96 6.66 4.11
C ILE A 59 -8.59 6.96 5.58
N LEU A 60 -7.68 7.89 5.81
CA LEU A 60 -7.27 8.26 7.18
C LEU A 60 -8.40 8.88 7.99
N LEU A 61 -9.23 9.70 7.36
CA LEU A 61 -10.42 10.28 7.99
C LEU A 61 -11.46 9.20 8.35
N GLU A 62 -11.66 8.19 7.49
CA GLU A 62 -12.56 7.07 7.77
C GLU A 62 -12.04 6.17 8.88
N LEU A 63 -10.75 5.85 8.87
CA LEU A 63 -10.14 4.95 9.85
C LEU A 63 -10.00 5.57 11.26
N GLN A 64 -9.87 6.87 11.38
CA GLN A 64 -9.74 7.62 12.64
C GLN A 64 -8.73 7.02 13.65
N LEU A 65 -7.55 6.62 13.17
CA LEU A 65 -6.55 5.93 13.98
C LEU A 65 -5.81 6.87 14.92
N ASN A 66 -5.91 6.64 16.23
CA ASN A 66 -5.28 7.47 17.26
C ASN A 66 -3.78 7.20 17.44
N ASN A 67 -3.27 6.09 16.90
CA ASN A 67 -1.87 5.68 17.04
C ASN A 67 -0.98 6.12 15.87
N ILE A 68 -1.48 6.87 14.90
CA ILE A 68 -0.67 7.53 13.87
C ILE A 68 0.06 8.72 14.50
N LYS A 69 1.40 8.72 14.41
CA LYS A 69 2.27 9.75 14.99
C LYS A 69 2.76 10.76 13.98
N ALA A 70 2.98 10.32 12.73
CA ALA A 70 3.40 11.20 11.64
C ALA A 70 2.98 10.63 10.29
N HIS A 71 2.83 11.50 9.30
CA HIS A 71 2.62 11.15 7.91
C HIS A 71 3.59 11.95 7.04
N SER A 72 4.60 11.27 6.50
CA SER A 72 5.57 11.87 5.57
C SER A 72 5.09 11.71 4.14
N ILE A 73 4.98 12.82 3.43
CA ILE A 73 4.59 12.86 2.02
C ILE A 73 5.79 13.27 1.20
N VAL A 74 6.21 12.40 0.27
CA VAL A 74 7.34 12.66 -0.62
C VAL A 74 6.83 12.77 -2.06
N THR A 75 7.22 13.84 -2.74
CA THR A 75 6.81 14.08 -4.13
C THR A 75 7.97 13.81 -5.08
N PHE A 76 7.69 13.07 -6.15
CA PHE A 76 8.62 12.78 -7.26
C PHE A 76 8.11 13.44 -8.55
N LYS A 77 9.02 13.87 -9.41
CA LYS A 77 8.65 14.40 -10.73
C LYS A 77 7.95 13.34 -11.59
N ASN A 78 8.49 12.10 -11.53
CA ASN A 78 8.00 10.97 -12.32
C ASN A 78 8.42 9.63 -11.69
N ARG A 79 8.03 8.51 -12.34
CA ARG A 79 8.33 7.15 -11.88
C ARG A 79 9.84 6.85 -11.85
N ALA A 80 10.63 7.40 -12.76
CA ALA A 80 12.08 7.17 -12.80
C ALA A 80 12.76 7.77 -11.57
N GLU A 81 12.49 9.03 -11.24
CA GLU A 81 13.00 9.68 -10.03
C GLU A 81 12.55 8.92 -8.76
N GLY A 82 11.30 8.46 -8.74
CA GLY A 82 10.80 7.65 -7.63
C GLY A 82 11.57 6.34 -7.45
N LYS A 83 11.93 5.65 -8.53
CA LYS A 83 12.76 4.43 -8.48
C LYS A 83 14.17 4.71 -7.96
N GLU A 84 14.78 5.79 -8.42
CA GLU A 84 16.13 6.19 -8.04
C GLU A 84 16.24 6.60 -6.58
N ARG A 85 15.32 7.44 -6.10
CA ARG A 85 15.43 8.10 -4.79
C ARG A 85 14.74 7.35 -3.63
N ARG A 86 13.80 6.46 -3.93
CA ARG A 86 12.95 5.81 -2.91
C ARG A 86 13.73 5.17 -1.77
N ASN A 87 14.73 4.34 -2.08
CA ASN A 87 15.49 3.62 -1.06
C ASN A 87 16.22 4.57 -0.09
N LYS A 88 16.82 5.63 -0.62
CA LYS A 88 17.47 6.67 0.21
C LYS A 88 16.45 7.38 1.10
N LEU A 89 15.29 7.73 0.56
CA LEU A 89 14.23 8.42 1.30
C LEU A 89 13.57 7.52 2.35
N HIS A 90 13.39 6.23 2.07
CA HIS A 90 12.94 5.27 3.08
C HIS A 90 13.97 5.17 4.23
N LYS A 91 15.28 5.12 3.92
CA LYS A 91 16.32 5.10 4.96
C LYS A 91 16.28 6.36 5.82
N GLN A 92 16.16 7.53 5.20
CA GLN A 92 16.03 8.80 5.94
C GLN A 92 14.77 8.82 6.83
N PHE A 93 13.66 8.28 6.34
CA PHE A 93 12.42 8.19 7.12
C PHE A 93 12.56 7.26 8.33
N VAL A 94 13.17 6.07 8.13
CA VAL A 94 13.45 5.12 9.21
C VAL A 94 14.36 5.74 10.27
N ASP A 95 15.44 6.40 9.85
CA ASP A 95 16.41 7.02 10.76
C ASP A 95 15.79 8.21 11.52
N MET A 96 14.99 9.05 10.83
CA MET A 96 14.35 10.23 11.42
C MET A 96 13.45 9.89 12.59
N PHE A 97 12.69 8.80 12.48
CA PHE A 97 11.73 8.38 13.51
C PHE A 97 12.25 7.21 14.37
N ASN A 98 13.44 6.70 14.08
CA ASN A 98 14.01 5.50 14.72
C ASN A 98 13.00 4.33 14.68
N LEU A 99 12.58 3.97 13.46
CA LEU A 99 11.56 2.93 13.25
C LEU A 99 12.17 1.53 13.40
N ASP A 100 11.42 0.61 13.98
CA ASP A 100 11.82 -0.78 14.15
C ASP A 100 11.73 -1.57 12.82
N CYS A 101 10.77 -1.23 11.98
CA CYS A 101 10.59 -1.84 10.66
C CYS A 101 9.75 -0.96 9.73
N MET A 102 9.72 -1.36 8.46
CA MET A 102 8.80 -0.85 7.44
C MET A 102 7.85 -1.96 6.99
N VAL A 103 6.59 -1.63 6.73
CA VAL A 103 5.59 -2.59 6.25
C VAL A 103 4.97 -2.09 4.95
N ASN A 104 4.80 -2.99 3.97
CA ASN A 104 4.10 -2.68 2.73
C ASN A 104 3.11 -3.78 2.31
N GLY A 105 2.10 -3.40 1.53
CA GLY A 105 1.04 -4.28 1.04
C GLY A 105 1.37 -4.92 -0.31
N PHE A 106 2.59 -5.40 -0.51
CA PHE A 106 2.98 -6.08 -1.75
C PHE A 106 2.22 -7.40 -1.91
N THR A 107 1.60 -7.62 -3.10
CA THR A 107 0.76 -8.79 -3.41
C THR A 107 1.29 -9.53 -4.63
N LEU A 108 0.81 -10.77 -4.88
CA LEU A 108 1.02 -11.49 -6.13
C LEU A 108 0.25 -10.87 -7.29
N ASN A 109 0.76 -11.09 -8.50
CA ASN A 109 -0.01 -10.86 -9.71
C ASN A 109 -1.17 -11.87 -9.84
N PRO A 110 -2.24 -11.51 -10.57
CA PRO A 110 -3.21 -12.48 -11.05
C PRO A 110 -2.51 -13.58 -11.88
N PRO A 111 -2.97 -14.84 -11.82
CA PRO A 111 -2.47 -15.89 -12.70
C PRO A 111 -2.85 -15.62 -14.16
N GLU A 112 -3.98 -14.93 -14.40
CA GLU A 112 -4.43 -14.54 -15.73
C GLU A 112 -3.62 -13.35 -16.28
N ASP A 113 -3.42 -13.36 -17.58
CA ASP A 113 -2.83 -12.21 -18.28
C ASP A 113 -3.88 -11.11 -18.45
N LEU A 114 -3.66 -9.98 -17.79
CA LEU A 114 -4.50 -8.79 -17.89
C LEU A 114 -3.96 -7.77 -18.92
N GLY A 115 -2.92 -8.11 -19.65
CA GLY A 115 -2.27 -7.27 -20.65
C GLY A 115 -1.09 -6.44 -20.10
N GLU A 116 -0.71 -5.42 -20.86
CA GLU A 116 0.49 -4.62 -20.59
C GLU A 116 0.47 -3.92 -19.21
N GLY A 117 1.66 -3.80 -18.62
CA GLY A 117 1.86 -3.09 -17.35
C GLY A 117 2.01 -3.99 -16.13
N ARG A 118 2.06 -5.33 -16.35
CA ARG A 118 2.33 -6.32 -15.29
C ARG A 118 3.69 -6.04 -14.62
N ASP A 119 3.73 -6.08 -13.31
CA ASP A 119 4.99 -6.05 -12.55
C ASP A 119 5.45 -7.49 -12.31
N GLU A 120 6.38 -7.98 -13.15
CA GLU A 120 6.94 -9.33 -13.09
C GLU A 120 7.54 -9.68 -11.71
N LYS A 121 7.91 -8.67 -10.91
CA LYS A 121 8.39 -8.89 -9.56
C LYS A 121 7.34 -9.50 -8.64
N ARG A 122 6.08 -9.45 -9.04
CA ARG A 122 4.93 -10.00 -8.31
C ARG A 122 4.51 -11.39 -8.81
N ASP A 123 5.26 -12.01 -9.72
CA ASP A 123 4.94 -13.34 -10.26
C ASP A 123 5.32 -14.49 -9.32
N THR A 124 6.16 -14.21 -8.34
CA THR A 124 6.64 -15.22 -7.38
C THR A 124 6.43 -14.79 -5.94
N ILE A 125 6.10 -15.75 -5.10
CA ILE A 125 6.03 -15.55 -3.65
C ILE A 125 7.42 -15.20 -3.13
N ARG A 126 7.48 -14.18 -2.30
CA ARG A 126 8.69 -13.70 -1.63
C ARG A 126 8.64 -13.98 -0.14
N PRO A 127 9.79 -13.90 0.56
CA PRO A 127 9.80 -13.93 2.02
C PRO A 127 8.95 -12.79 2.59
N ILE A 128 8.17 -13.07 3.61
CA ILE A 128 7.38 -12.07 4.34
C ILE A 128 8.29 -11.00 4.94
N LYS A 129 9.47 -11.41 5.44
CA LYS A 129 10.51 -10.52 5.98
C LYS A 129 11.69 -10.43 5.02
N SER A 130 12.20 -9.22 4.80
CA SER A 130 13.44 -8.99 4.05
C SER A 130 14.24 -7.84 4.66
N GLU A 131 15.56 -7.88 4.44
CA GLU A 131 16.47 -6.79 4.83
C GLU A 131 16.96 -6.10 3.55
N GLN A 132 16.78 -4.78 3.48
CA GLN A 132 17.22 -3.97 2.33
C GLN A 132 17.81 -2.65 2.82
N ASN A 133 19.07 -2.39 2.50
CA ASN A 133 19.78 -1.16 2.89
C ASN A 133 19.71 -0.85 4.40
N GLY A 134 19.83 -1.89 5.23
CA GLY A 134 19.75 -1.76 6.69
C GLY A 134 18.35 -1.48 7.23
N ILE A 135 17.32 -1.72 6.43
CA ILE A 135 15.91 -1.59 6.84
C ILE A 135 15.26 -2.98 6.81
N THR A 136 14.61 -3.35 7.92
CA THR A 136 13.75 -4.52 7.96
C THR A 136 12.40 -4.19 7.32
N TYR A 137 12.02 -4.91 6.27
CA TYR A 137 10.70 -4.82 5.63
C TYR A 137 9.87 -6.05 5.93
N TYR A 138 8.58 -5.83 6.22
CA TYR A 138 7.56 -6.87 6.24
C TYR A 138 6.56 -6.68 5.10
N MET A 139 6.24 -7.77 4.44
CA MET A 139 5.31 -7.84 3.30
C MET A 139 4.29 -8.95 3.55
N PRO A 140 3.30 -8.74 4.43
CA PRO A 140 2.42 -9.81 4.89
C PRO A 140 1.51 -10.38 3.78
N PHE A 141 1.35 -9.66 2.66
CA PHE A 141 0.47 -10.05 1.56
C PHE A 141 1.18 -10.69 0.36
N VAL A 142 2.47 -11.05 0.47
CA VAL A 142 3.27 -11.57 -0.65
C VAL A 142 2.78 -12.88 -1.25
N SER A 143 1.91 -13.60 -0.56
CA SER A 143 1.25 -14.83 -1.07
C SER A 143 -0.20 -14.61 -1.51
N LEU A 144 -0.70 -13.38 -1.41
CA LEU A 144 -2.09 -13.04 -1.72
C LEU A 144 -2.19 -12.37 -3.08
N THR A 145 -3.23 -12.70 -3.82
CA THR A 145 -3.67 -12.03 -5.04
C THR A 145 -4.68 -10.93 -4.73
N LYS A 146 -5.10 -10.17 -5.73
CA LYS A 146 -6.14 -9.15 -5.57
C LYS A 146 -7.52 -9.73 -5.19
N LYS A 147 -7.83 -10.99 -5.58
CA LYS A 147 -9.04 -11.70 -5.12
C LYS A 147 -8.98 -12.00 -3.63
N ASP A 148 -7.82 -12.42 -3.13
CA ASP A 148 -7.63 -12.66 -1.70
C ASP A 148 -7.77 -11.36 -0.91
N ILE A 149 -7.24 -10.24 -1.42
CA ILE A 149 -7.43 -8.92 -0.82
C ILE A 149 -8.91 -8.55 -0.78
N ALA A 150 -9.66 -8.75 -1.87
CA ALA A 150 -11.10 -8.48 -1.91
C ALA A 150 -11.86 -9.33 -0.88
N GLN A 151 -11.53 -10.62 -0.77
CA GLN A 151 -12.09 -11.50 0.25
C GLN A 151 -11.82 -10.96 1.67
N ARG A 152 -10.60 -10.43 1.95
CA ARG A 152 -10.30 -9.82 3.27
C ARG A 152 -11.11 -8.56 3.55
N TYR A 153 -11.46 -7.77 2.53
CA TYR A 153 -12.38 -6.65 2.69
C TYR A 153 -13.75 -7.11 3.15
N GLU A 154 -14.30 -8.19 2.55
CA GLU A 154 -15.58 -8.78 2.95
C GLU A 154 -15.53 -9.36 4.37
N GLU A 155 -14.54 -10.20 4.66
CA GLU A 155 -14.35 -10.86 5.97
C GLU A 155 -14.21 -9.86 7.13
N ASN A 156 -13.70 -8.67 6.86
CA ASN A 156 -13.56 -7.60 7.86
C ASN A 156 -14.73 -6.61 7.85
N GLY A 157 -15.72 -6.76 6.98
CA GLY A 157 -16.87 -5.86 6.88
C GLY A 157 -16.51 -4.43 6.48
N ILE A 158 -15.43 -4.25 5.73
CA ILE A 158 -14.91 -2.92 5.34
C ILE A 158 -15.06 -2.63 3.85
N ARG A 159 -15.74 -3.51 3.12
CA ARG A 159 -15.92 -3.35 1.68
C ARG A 159 -16.62 -2.05 1.35
N ASP A 160 -17.78 -1.82 1.94
CA ASP A 160 -18.64 -0.68 1.63
C ASP A 160 -18.07 0.66 2.14
N SER A 161 -17.31 0.63 3.24
CA SER A 161 -16.75 1.85 3.84
C SER A 161 -15.39 2.24 3.26
N LEU A 162 -14.46 1.29 3.10
CA LEU A 162 -13.08 1.62 2.70
C LEU A 162 -12.78 1.42 1.21
N PHE A 163 -13.38 0.42 0.55
CA PHE A 163 -13.07 0.16 -0.85
C PHE A 163 -13.39 1.36 -1.78
N PRO A 164 -14.53 2.06 -1.66
CA PRO A 164 -14.82 3.24 -2.49
C PRO A 164 -13.85 4.40 -2.27
N LEU A 165 -13.16 4.44 -1.13
CA LEU A 165 -12.17 5.46 -0.79
C LEU A 165 -10.77 5.15 -1.35
N THR A 166 -10.60 4.02 -2.07
CA THR A 166 -9.30 3.60 -2.61
C THR A 166 -9.16 3.89 -4.10
N VAL A 167 -7.92 4.04 -4.56
CA VAL A 167 -7.59 4.23 -5.97
C VAL A 167 -6.50 3.26 -6.40
N SER A 168 -6.69 2.62 -7.56
CA SER A 168 -5.65 1.77 -8.20
C SER A 168 -5.19 2.34 -9.53
N CYS A 169 -5.96 3.24 -10.14
CA CYS A 169 -5.67 3.84 -11.43
C CYS A 169 -4.37 4.66 -11.41
N GLU A 170 -3.46 4.38 -12.35
CA GLU A 170 -2.24 5.17 -12.57
C GLU A 170 -2.30 6.03 -13.84
N ALA A 171 -3.48 6.23 -14.43
CA ALA A 171 -3.64 7.12 -15.58
C ALA A 171 -3.34 8.57 -15.18
N VAL A 172 -2.58 9.26 -16.05
CA VAL A 172 -2.21 10.67 -15.85
C VAL A 172 -3.44 11.57 -15.97
N GLU A 173 -4.30 11.27 -16.94
CA GLU A 173 -5.47 12.10 -17.25
C GLU A 173 -6.79 11.45 -16.80
N PRO A 174 -7.79 12.26 -16.36
CA PRO A 174 -9.14 11.77 -16.09
C PRO A 174 -9.84 11.30 -17.37
N PRO A 175 -10.92 10.48 -17.30
CA PRO A 175 -11.59 10.09 -16.06
C PRO A 175 -10.85 8.97 -15.30
N ARG A 176 -11.02 8.95 -13.98
CA ARG A 176 -10.54 7.86 -13.14
C ARG A 176 -11.72 7.18 -12.44
N PRO A 177 -11.74 5.84 -12.39
CA PRO A 177 -10.77 4.89 -12.98
C PRO A 177 -10.82 4.90 -14.53
N CYS A 178 -9.66 4.83 -15.18
CA CYS A 178 -9.58 4.80 -16.65
C CYS A 178 -10.06 3.48 -17.25
N LYS A 179 -10.21 2.42 -16.48
CA LYS A 179 -10.64 1.06 -16.83
C LYS A 179 -9.75 0.32 -17.84
N GLN A 180 -8.66 0.95 -18.29
CA GLN A 180 -7.77 0.42 -19.34
C GLN A 180 -6.39 0.05 -18.81
N CYS A 181 -5.83 0.80 -17.85
CA CYS A 181 -4.52 0.49 -17.30
C CYS A 181 -4.56 -0.83 -16.52
N TRP A 182 -3.39 -1.48 -16.45
CA TRP A 182 -3.24 -2.77 -15.79
C TRP A 182 -3.79 -2.78 -14.36
N TRP A 183 -3.55 -1.72 -13.59
CA TRP A 183 -4.04 -1.57 -12.21
C TRP A 183 -5.56 -1.48 -12.09
N CYS A 184 -6.23 -0.87 -13.06
CA CYS A 184 -7.69 -0.88 -13.13
C CYS A 184 -8.21 -2.28 -13.44
N LYS A 185 -7.59 -2.97 -14.42
CA LYS A 185 -7.96 -4.35 -14.78
C LYS A 185 -7.75 -5.31 -13.60
N GLU A 186 -6.62 -5.20 -12.89
CA GLU A 186 -6.34 -6.01 -11.70
C GLU A 186 -7.37 -5.75 -10.59
N ARG A 187 -7.73 -4.48 -10.35
CA ARG A 187 -8.78 -4.12 -9.39
C ARG A 187 -10.11 -4.75 -9.75
N HIS A 188 -10.54 -4.64 -11.01
CA HIS A 188 -11.77 -5.25 -11.49
C HIS A 188 -11.73 -6.78 -11.41
N TRP A 189 -10.62 -7.41 -11.78
CA TRP A 189 -10.42 -8.85 -11.64
C TRP A 189 -10.58 -9.33 -10.19
N GLY A 190 -10.06 -8.57 -9.23
CA GLY A 190 -10.11 -8.93 -7.81
C GLY A 190 -11.46 -8.63 -7.17
N PHE A 191 -12.00 -7.45 -7.39
CA PHE A 191 -13.17 -6.94 -6.66
C PHE A 191 -14.48 -7.00 -7.47
N GLY A 192 -14.44 -7.27 -8.78
CA GLY A 192 -15.60 -7.16 -9.68
C GLY A 192 -15.99 -5.72 -10.04
N GLU A 193 -15.26 -4.73 -9.51
CA GLU A 193 -15.54 -3.29 -9.65
C GLU A 193 -14.24 -2.50 -9.88
N TYR A 194 -14.40 -1.29 -10.46
CA TYR A 194 -13.29 -0.37 -10.73
C TYR A 194 -13.07 0.63 -9.60
#